data_320fad5dc2e3fbd564cd524aa268034c
#
_entry.id   320fad5dc2e3fbd564cd524aa268034c
#
_cell.length_a   1.000
_cell.length_b   1.000
_cell.length_c   1.000
_cell.angle_alpha   90.00
_cell.angle_beta   90.00
_cell.angle_gamma   90.00
#
_symmetry.space_group_name_H-M   'P 1'
#
loop_
_entity.id
_entity.type
_entity.pdbx_description
1 polymer ?
#
loop_
_entity_poly.entity_id
_entity_poly.type
_entity_poly.pdbx_seq_one_letter_code
_entity_poly.pdbx_strand_id
1 'polypeptide(L)'
;MSEKKKVLVAMSGGVDSSAAAALLVQQGYQCDGAMLKLAPNEDSRCCSADDAEDARQAATRLGMRFYVFNETARFRRCVMDKFVAEYGAGRTPNPCIDCNRELKFGALLDRALTLGYDYIATGHYARVDLDETTGKYRLLRGAERRKDQSYVLYQLTQRQLAHLLLPVGDYDKPAIRDKARQAGLDNADKGDSQDICFVPDGDYVGFLRREGLPLTPGDFVDRDGRVLGRHKGLPCYTAGQRKGLGVAAGKHVYVLSKNGVDNTILLGDDAELYASSLLASHVNWISGETPAQPVRCAAKTRYSQTEAPCTAYPLPDGGLRVVFDQPQRAITPGQAVVLYDGDVVLGGGTIEKSE
;
A
#
# COMPACT_ATOMS: atom_id res chain seq x y z
N MET A 1 16.12 -24.43 28.90
CA MET A 1 16.23 -23.91 27.50
C MET A 1 14.94 -23.16 27.24
N SER A 2 14.97 -21.85 26.96
CA SER A 2 13.74 -21.11 26.60
C SER A 2 13.16 -21.71 25.32
N GLU A 3 11.85 -21.90 25.29
CA GLU A 3 11.15 -22.36 24.10
C GLU A 3 11.40 -21.39 22.96
N LYS A 4 11.76 -21.92 21.77
CA LYS A 4 12.01 -21.06 20.60
C LYS A 4 10.73 -20.39 20.18
N LYS A 5 10.78 -19.09 19.94
CA LYS A 5 9.64 -18.33 19.39
C LYS A 5 9.27 -18.82 17.99
N LYS A 6 7.98 -18.99 17.75
CA LYS A 6 7.41 -19.52 16.50
C LYS A 6 6.96 -18.41 15.57
N VAL A 7 7.37 -18.48 14.31
CA VAL A 7 7.07 -17.45 13.30
C VAL A 7 6.40 -18.08 12.09
N LEU A 8 5.27 -17.52 11.66
CA LEU A 8 4.65 -17.86 10.38
C LEU A 8 5.04 -16.80 9.35
N VAL A 9 5.87 -17.18 8.38
CA VAL A 9 6.41 -16.28 7.36
C VAL A 9 5.48 -16.22 6.15
N ALA A 10 4.97 -15.03 5.82
CA ALA A 10 4.20 -14.83 4.59
C ALA A 10 5.13 -14.87 3.39
N MET A 11 5.03 -15.91 2.57
CA MET A 11 5.88 -16.18 1.41
C MET A 11 5.08 -16.02 0.13
N SER A 12 5.52 -15.12 -0.75
CA SER A 12 4.87 -14.83 -2.03
C SER A 12 5.58 -15.48 -3.23
N GLY A 13 6.61 -16.29 -3.01
CA GLY A 13 7.48 -16.81 -4.08
C GLY A 13 8.53 -15.82 -4.58
N GLY A 14 8.51 -14.56 -4.10
CA GLY A 14 9.53 -13.55 -4.39
C GLY A 14 10.74 -13.64 -3.47
N VAL A 15 11.87 -13.09 -3.92
CA VAL A 15 13.16 -13.11 -3.19
C VAL A 15 13.06 -12.49 -1.78
N ASP A 16 12.32 -11.39 -1.61
CA ASP A 16 12.27 -10.66 -0.32
C ASP A 16 11.63 -11.51 0.78
N SER A 17 10.53 -12.19 0.49
CA SER A 17 9.86 -13.06 1.46
C SER A 17 10.67 -14.33 1.78
N SER A 18 11.38 -14.86 0.79
CA SER A 18 12.25 -16.05 0.98
C SER A 18 13.51 -15.67 1.78
N ALA A 19 14.12 -14.51 1.51
CA ALA A 19 15.23 -14.00 2.30
C ALA A 19 14.80 -13.67 3.74
N ALA A 20 13.59 -13.12 3.93
CA ALA A 20 13.03 -12.89 5.26
C ALA A 20 12.96 -14.21 6.07
N ALA A 21 12.49 -15.29 5.44
CA ALA A 21 12.46 -16.60 6.07
C ALA A 21 13.86 -17.09 6.44
N ALA A 22 14.83 -16.99 5.51
CA ALA A 22 16.22 -17.41 5.74
C ALA A 22 16.87 -16.65 6.92
N LEU A 23 16.66 -15.33 6.98
CA LEU A 23 17.16 -14.48 8.08
C LEU A 23 16.61 -14.93 9.43
N LEU A 24 15.32 -15.21 9.55
CA LEU A 24 14.69 -15.63 10.79
C LEU A 24 15.15 -17.02 11.24
N VAL A 25 15.31 -17.95 10.31
CA VAL A 25 15.89 -19.28 10.60
C VAL A 25 17.33 -19.14 11.13
N GLN A 26 18.15 -18.27 10.51
CA GLN A 26 19.52 -17.97 10.98
C GLN A 26 19.54 -17.34 12.37
N GLN A 27 18.53 -16.51 12.70
CA GLN A 27 18.37 -15.91 14.03
C GLN A 27 17.85 -16.90 15.09
N GLY A 28 17.56 -18.15 14.70
CA GLY A 28 17.17 -19.22 15.62
C GLY A 28 15.68 -19.33 15.89
N TYR A 29 14.82 -18.60 15.19
CA TYR A 29 13.37 -18.75 15.26
C TYR A 29 12.94 -20.13 14.71
N GLN A 30 11.83 -20.65 15.23
CA GLN A 30 11.13 -21.77 14.63
C GLN A 30 10.16 -21.23 13.57
N CYS A 31 10.51 -21.39 12.29
CA CYS A 31 9.74 -20.81 11.19
C CYS A 31 8.94 -21.85 10.42
N ASP A 32 7.74 -21.48 10.00
CA ASP A 32 6.96 -22.14 8.97
C ASP A 32 6.54 -21.10 7.92
N GLY A 33 6.37 -21.54 6.65
CA GLY A 33 5.97 -20.68 5.56
C GLY A 33 4.45 -20.72 5.33
N ALA A 34 3.88 -19.60 4.92
CA ALA A 34 2.48 -19.51 4.51
C ALA A 34 2.31 -18.65 3.27
N MET A 35 1.53 -19.12 2.30
CA MET A 35 1.05 -18.33 1.18
C MET A 35 -0.44 -18.06 1.33
N LEU A 36 -0.86 -16.83 1.02
CA LEU A 36 -2.27 -16.48 0.87
C LEU A 36 -2.66 -16.63 -0.60
N LYS A 37 -3.56 -17.58 -0.92
CA LYS A 37 -4.19 -17.64 -2.24
C LYS A 37 -5.24 -16.53 -2.31
N LEU A 38 -4.96 -15.48 -3.10
CA LEU A 38 -5.75 -14.25 -3.15
C LEU A 38 -6.68 -14.20 -4.37
N ALA A 39 -6.29 -14.77 -5.51
CA ALA A 39 -7.11 -14.74 -6.72
C ALA A 39 -7.51 -16.15 -7.15
N PRO A 40 -8.71 -16.28 -7.77
CA PRO A 40 -9.20 -17.59 -8.23
C PRO A 40 -8.48 -18.10 -9.47
N ASN A 41 -7.93 -17.24 -10.30
CA ASN A 41 -7.38 -17.56 -11.62
C ASN A 41 -5.84 -17.61 -11.58
N GLU A 42 -5.27 -18.50 -12.39
CA GLU A 42 -3.82 -18.67 -12.55
C GLU A 42 -3.12 -17.46 -13.21
N ASP A 43 -3.88 -16.59 -13.88
CA ASP A 43 -3.38 -15.40 -14.58
C ASP A 43 -3.03 -14.22 -13.66
N SER A 44 -3.26 -14.32 -12.34
CA SER A 44 -2.87 -13.25 -11.41
C SER A 44 -1.38 -13.34 -11.08
N ARG A 45 -0.65 -12.23 -11.16
CA ARG A 45 0.76 -12.14 -10.71
C ARG A 45 0.93 -12.29 -9.18
N CYS A 46 -0.15 -12.40 -8.43
CA CYS A 46 -0.12 -12.66 -7.00
C CYS A 46 -0.61 -14.08 -6.77
N CYS A 47 0.30 -15.01 -6.47
CA CYS A 47 -0.01 -16.40 -6.17
C CYS A 47 -0.30 -17.28 -7.41
N SER A 48 0.46 -17.11 -8.48
CA SER A 48 0.51 -18.08 -9.57
C SER A 48 0.96 -19.47 -9.05
N ALA A 49 0.71 -20.51 -9.82
CA ALA A 49 1.19 -21.85 -9.49
C ALA A 49 2.73 -21.86 -9.33
N ASP A 50 3.43 -21.11 -10.20
CA ASP A 50 4.89 -20.99 -10.15
C ASP A 50 5.34 -20.24 -8.87
N ASP A 51 4.65 -19.15 -8.46
CA ASP A 51 4.98 -18.46 -7.22
C ASP A 51 4.76 -19.33 -5.99
N ALA A 52 3.71 -20.17 -6.00
CA ALA A 52 3.44 -21.10 -4.92
C ALA A 52 4.51 -22.21 -4.87
N GLU A 53 4.97 -22.68 -6.01
CA GLU A 53 6.05 -23.66 -6.11
C GLU A 53 7.39 -23.06 -5.64
N ASP A 54 7.74 -21.85 -6.08
CA ASP A 54 8.94 -21.13 -5.62
C ASP A 54 8.94 -20.94 -4.10
N ALA A 55 7.81 -20.53 -3.53
CA ALA A 55 7.66 -20.37 -2.08
C ALA A 55 7.80 -21.71 -1.34
N ARG A 56 7.22 -22.80 -1.89
CA ARG A 56 7.30 -24.13 -1.32
C ARG A 56 8.73 -24.68 -1.36
N GLN A 57 9.44 -24.48 -2.48
CA GLN A 57 10.84 -24.90 -2.62
C GLN A 57 11.73 -24.14 -1.64
N ALA A 58 11.58 -22.82 -1.53
CA ALA A 58 12.31 -22.02 -0.57
C ALA A 58 12.06 -22.47 0.87
N ALA A 59 10.80 -22.73 1.26
CA ALA A 59 10.45 -23.26 2.57
C ALA A 59 11.09 -24.63 2.83
N THR A 60 11.01 -25.54 1.87
CA THR A 60 11.61 -26.88 1.95
C THR A 60 13.13 -26.79 2.14
N ARG A 61 13.81 -25.92 1.38
CA ARG A 61 15.26 -25.70 1.49
C ARG A 61 15.67 -25.23 2.88
N LEU A 62 14.81 -24.42 3.51
CA LEU A 62 15.03 -23.90 4.87
C LEU A 62 14.56 -24.87 5.97
N GLY A 63 14.07 -26.06 5.64
CA GLY A 63 13.57 -27.06 6.59
C GLY A 63 12.24 -26.67 7.25
N MET A 64 11.46 -25.79 6.62
CA MET A 64 10.18 -25.28 7.09
C MET A 64 9.01 -26.06 6.51
N ARG A 65 7.91 -26.19 7.25
CA ARG A 65 6.62 -26.59 6.69
C ARG A 65 6.05 -25.41 5.89
N PHE A 66 5.20 -25.72 4.91
CA PHE A 66 4.58 -24.73 4.05
C PHE A 66 3.08 -24.93 3.94
N TYR A 67 2.32 -23.85 4.15
CA TYR A 67 0.86 -23.85 4.11
C TYR A 67 0.35 -22.91 3.02
N VAL A 68 -0.79 -23.26 2.43
CA VAL A 68 -1.53 -22.37 1.53
C VAL A 68 -2.91 -22.10 2.13
N PHE A 69 -3.20 -20.83 2.42
CA PHE A 69 -4.48 -20.41 2.95
C PHE A 69 -5.31 -19.75 1.86
N ASN A 70 -6.52 -20.25 1.65
CA ASN A 70 -7.43 -19.68 0.67
C ASN A 70 -8.15 -18.47 1.27
N GLU A 71 -7.79 -17.28 0.82
CA GLU A 71 -8.40 -16.00 1.20
C GLU A 71 -9.05 -15.29 0.00
N THR A 72 -9.34 -16.01 -1.07
CA THR A 72 -9.89 -15.47 -2.33
C THR A 72 -11.18 -14.68 -2.10
N ALA A 73 -12.12 -15.22 -1.32
CA ALA A 73 -13.40 -14.54 -1.06
C ALA A 73 -13.21 -13.25 -0.25
N ARG A 74 -12.29 -13.24 0.72
CA ARG A 74 -11.99 -12.05 1.53
C ARG A 74 -11.25 -11.01 0.68
N PHE A 75 -10.28 -11.43 -0.13
CA PHE A 75 -9.56 -10.55 -1.05
C PHE A 75 -10.52 -9.89 -2.03
N ARG A 76 -11.44 -10.66 -2.62
CA ARG A 76 -12.48 -10.14 -3.50
C ARG A 76 -13.25 -9.02 -2.81
N ARG A 77 -13.84 -9.28 -1.66
CA ARG A 77 -14.70 -8.34 -0.95
C ARG A 77 -13.96 -7.10 -0.42
N CYS A 78 -12.79 -7.31 0.22
CA CYS A 78 -12.11 -6.22 0.94
C CYS A 78 -11.16 -5.41 0.07
N VAL A 79 -10.70 -5.95 -1.07
CA VAL A 79 -9.70 -5.30 -1.92
C VAL A 79 -10.26 -5.01 -3.31
N MET A 80 -10.72 -6.03 -4.04
CA MET A 80 -11.12 -5.85 -5.44
C MET A 80 -12.44 -5.08 -5.55
N ASP A 81 -13.48 -5.46 -4.81
CA ASP A 81 -14.79 -4.79 -4.85
C ASP A 81 -14.66 -3.34 -4.36
N LYS A 82 -13.85 -3.09 -3.31
CA LYS A 82 -13.55 -1.74 -2.85
C LYS A 82 -12.81 -0.94 -3.93
N PHE A 83 -11.82 -1.53 -4.59
CA PHE A 83 -11.09 -0.88 -5.69
C PHE A 83 -12.05 -0.44 -6.80
N VAL A 84 -12.96 -1.31 -7.22
CA VAL A 84 -14.00 -1.00 -8.23
C VAL A 84 -14.93 0.11 -7.75
N ALA A 85 -15.40 0.05 -6.50
CA ALA A 85 -16.30 1.05 -5.93
C ALA A 85 -15.65 2.44 -5.83
N GLU A 86 -14.39 2.52 -5.39
CA GLU A 86 -13.64 3.79 -5.30
C GLU A 86 -13.46 4.44 -6.68
N TYR A 87 -13.10 3.64 -7.70
CA TYR A 87 -13.02 4.15 -9.07
C TYR A 87 -14.38 4.57 -9.62
N GLY A 88 -15.44 3.84 -9.29
CA GLY A 88 -16.82 4.21 -9.62
C GLY A 88 -17.24 5.54 -9.00
N ALA A 89 -16.78 5.83 -7.79
CA ALA A 89 -16.95 7.12 -7.10
C ALA A 89 -16.00 8.23 -7.60
N GLY A 90 -15.22 7.98 -8.65
CA GLY A 90 -14.26 8.95 -9.18
C GLY A 90 -12.98 9.12 -8.37
N ARG A 91 -12.73 8.26 -7.37
CA ARG A 91 -11.55 8.29 -6.50
C ARG A 91 -10.42 7.43 -7.09
N THR A 92 -9.23 7.50 -6.51
CA THR A 92 -8.08 6.69 -6.98
C THR A 92 -7.47 5.95 -5.79
N PRO A 93 -7.92 4.70 -5.50
CA PRO A 93 -7.47 3.95 -4.32
C PRO A 93 -6.07 3.38 -4.47
N ASN A 94 -5.46 2.99 -3.32
CA ASN A 94 -4.28 2.14 -3.28
C ASN A 94 -4.66 0.78 -2.66
N PRO A 95 -4.88 -0.27 -3.47
CA PRO A 95 -5.39 -1.56 -2.97
C PRO A 95 -4.38 -2.31 -2.09
N CYS A 96 -3.08 -1.99 -2.15
CA CYS A 96 -2.06 -2.61 -1.30
C CYS A 96 -2.27 -2.28 0.18
N ILE A 97 -2.80 -1.09 0.50
CA ILE A 97 -3.11 -0.69 1.87
C ILE A 97 -4.19 -1.61 2.45
N ASP A 98 -5.27 -1.82 1.70
CA ASP A 98 -6.37 -2.70 2.14
C ASP A 98 -5.92 -4.17 2.22
N CYS A 99 -5.14 -4.65 1.25
CA CYS A 99 -4.58 -5.99 1.27
C CYS A 99 -3.70 -6.23 2.51
N ASN A 100 -2.83 -5.27 2.85
CA ASN A 100 -2.01 -5.36 4.05
C ASN A 100 -2.89 -5.39 5.31
N ARG A 101 -3.83 -4.43 5.46
CA ARG A 101 -4.71 -4.34 6.62
C ARG A 101 -5.56 -5.58 6.83
N GLU A 102 -6.27 -6.03 5.79
CA GLU A 102 -7.34 -7.02 5.91
C GLU A 102 -6.83 -8.46 5.83
N LEU A 103 -5.81 -8.70 5.00
CA LEU A 103 -5.36 -10.06 4.72
C LEU A 103 -4.03 -10.39 5.40
N LYS A 104 -2.95 -9.64 5.08
CA LYS A 104 -1.63 -10.01 5.58
C LYS A 104 -1.50 -9.79 7.09
N PHE A 105 -1.94 -8.63 7.58
CA PHE A 105 -1.83 -8.27 9.00
C PHE A 105 -3.17 -8.41 9.76
N GLY A 106 -4.26 -8.75 9.06
CA GLY A 106 -5.54 -9.16 9.63
C GLY A 106 -5.65 -10.68 9.66
N ALA A 107 -6.21 -11.27 8.59
CA ALA A 107 -6.55 -12.70 8.53
C ALA A 107 -5.37 -13.63 8.80
N LEU A 108 -4.18 -13.37 8.22
CA LEU A 108 -3.01 -14.21 8.43
C LEU A 108 -2.51 -14.13 9.88
N LEU A 109 -2.49 -12.93 10.49
CA LEU A 109 -2.10 -12.78 11.89
C LEU A 109 -3.05 -13.53 12.82
N ASP A 110 -4.37 -13.35 12.65
CA ASP A 110 -5.36 -14.03 13.49
C ASP A 110 -5.23 -15.56 13.37
N ARG A 111 -5.00 -16.06 12.17
CA ARG A 111 -4.77 -17.49 11.92
C ARG A 111 -3.45 -17.97 12.55
N ALA A 112 -2.37 -17.20 12.43
CA ALA A 112 -1.08 -17.53 13.03
C ALA A 112 -1.19 -17.66 14.56
N LEU A 113 -1.82 -16.68 15.21
CA LEU A 113 -2.04 -16.72 16.66
C LEU A 113 -2.92 -17.90 17.08
N THR A 114 -3.98 -18.21 16.33
CA THR A 114 -4.84 -19.38 16.57
C THR A 114 -4.06 -20.70 16.44
N LEU A 115 -3.08 -20.77 15.55
CA LEU A 115 -2.23 -21.94 15.34
C LEU A 115 -1.03 -22.02 16.33
N GLY A 116 -0.94 -21.05 17.24
CA GLY A 116 0.10 -21.02 18.29
C GLY A 116 1.45 -20.47 17.82
N TYR A 117 1.48 -19.64 16.78
CA TYR A 117 2.66 -18.85 16.42
C TYR A 117 2.69 -17.57 17.27
N ASP A 118 3.91 -17.15 17.65
CA ASP A 118 4.12 -15.89 18.39
C ASP A 118 4.08 -14.68 17.44
N TYR A 119 4.57 -14.85 16.21
CA TYR A 119 4.75 -13.77 15.24
C TYR A 119 4.33 -14.21 13.83
N ILE A 120 3.98 -13.21 13.03
CA ILE A 120 4.05 -13.30 11.57
C ILE A 120 5.25 -12.51 11.08
N ALA A 121 5.79 -12.89 9.90
CA ALA A 121 6.83 -12.14 9.24
C ALA A 121 6.54 -11.94 7.75
N THR A 122 7.06 -10.87 7.18
CA THR A 122 6.92 -10.58 5.75
C THR A 122 8.20 -9.98 5.18
N GLY A 123 8.33 -10.00 3.85
CA GLY A 123 9.42 -9.37 3.11
C GLY A 123 9.21 -7.87 2.84
N HIS A 124 8.47 -7.13 3.69
CA HIS A 124 8.32 -5.69 3.51
C HIS A 124 9.55 -4.91 3.97
N TYR A 125 9.96 -3.93 3.17
CA TYR A 125 11.02 -2.97 3.50
C TYR A 125 10.46 -1.87 4.42
N ALA A 126 10.32 -2.20 5.68
CA ALA A 126 10.00 -1.32 6.80
C ALA A 126 10.58 -1.94 8.07
N ARG A 127 10.59 -1.21 9.17
CA ARG A 127 11.12 -1.69 10.45
C ARG A 127 10.07 -1.53 11.56
N VAL A 128 10.16 -2.38 12.55
CA VAL A 128 9.34 -2.30 13.77
C VAL A 128 10.28 -2.36 14.96
N ASP A 129 10.12 -1.44 15.89
CA ASP A 129 10.81 -1.49 17.18
C ASP A 129 9.84 -1.19 18.33
N LEU A 130 10.29 -1.45 19.56
CA LEU A 130 9.61 -1.09 20.79
C LEU A 130 10.28 0.16 21.36
N ASP A 131 9.52 1.23 21.50
CA ASP A 131 9.97 2.38 22.28
C ASP A 131 9.87 2.07 23.77
N GLU A 132 11.00 1.83 24.40
CA GLU A 132 11.07 1.46 25.82
C GLU A 132 10.55 2.58 26.76
N THR A 133 10.56 3.83 26.30
CA THR A 133 10.08 4.98 27.08
C THR A 133 8.56 4.99 27.19
N THR A 134 7.88 4.70 26.07
CA THR A 134 6.41 4.72 26.01
C THR A 134 5.78 3.34 26.13
N GLY A 135 6.55 2.27 25.97
CA GLY A 135 6.08 0.89 25.89
C GLY A 135 5.26 0.60 24.62
N LYS A 136 5.33 1.49 23.61
CA LYS A 136 4.58 1.34 22.35
C LYS A 136 5.49 0.89 21.22
N TYR A 137 4.95 0.06 20.34
CA TYR A 137 5.62 -0.31 19.10
C TYR A 137 5.56 0.85 18.10
N ARG A 138 6.69 1.07 17.41
CA ARG A 138 6.80 2.05 16.34
C ARG A 138 6.97 1.33 15.00
N LEU A 139 6.34 1.88 13.97
CA LEU A 139 6.61 1.54 12.58
C LEU A 139 7.59 2.56 12.03
N LEU A 140 8.69 2.07 11.44
CA LEU A 140 9.72 2.92 10.88
C LEU A 140 9.91 2.62 9.40
N ARG A 141 10.45 3.59 8.68
CA ARG A 141 10.88 3.41 7.29
C ARG A 141 11.94 2.33 7.18
N GLY A 142 11.97 1.68 6.02
CA GLY A 142 13.08 0.82 5.64
C GLY A 142 14.40 1.60 5.49
N ALA A 143 15.52 0.94 5.74
CA ALA A 143 16.86 1.54 5.60
C ALA A 143 17.10 1.99 4.15
N GLU A 144 16.69 1.21 3.17
CA GLU A 144 16.70 1.61 1.77
C GLU A 144 15.49 2.47 1.40
N ARG A 145 15.68 3.79 1.35
CA ARG A 145 14.61 4.78 1.10
C ARG A 145 13.85 4.55 -0.22
N ARG A 146 14.52 4.06 -1.26
CA ARG A 146 13.89 3.80 -2.57
C ARG A 146 12.96 2.61 -2.56
N LYS A 147 13.14 1.69 -1.60
CA LYS A 147 12.34 0.47 -1.41
C LYS A 147 11.39 0.58 -0.22
N ASP A 148 11.44 1.68 0.53
CA ASP A 148 10.60 1.88 1.71
C ASP A 148 9.11 1.63 1.43
N GLN A 149 8.53 0.69 2.17
CA GLN A 149 7.13 0.28 2.06
C GLN A 149 6.30 0.70 3.28
N SER A 150 6.85 1.52 4.16
CA SER A 150 6.14 1.99 5.35
C SER A 150 4.83 2.72 5.02
N TYR A 151 4.77 3.39 3.85
CA TYR A 151 3.57 4.06 3.35
C TYR A 151 2.34 3.14 3.28
N VAL A 152 2.50 1.90 2.82
CA VAL A 152 1.38 0.96 2.68
C VAL A 152 1.09 0.18 3.96
N LEU A 153 1.81 0.49 5.05
CA LEU A 153 1.69 -0.15 6.37
C LEU A 153 1.13 0.81 7.45
N TYR A 154 0.84 2.06 7.12
CA TYR A 154 0.42 3.09 8.09
C TYR A 154 -0.85 2.71 8.87
N GLN A 155 -1.63 1.76 8.42
CA GLN A 155 -2.86 1.31 9.08
C GLN A 155 -2.64 0.20 10.12
N LEU A 156 -1.39 -0.17 10.40
CA LEU A 156 -1.08 -1.17 11.42
C LEU A 156 -1.40 -0.62 12.82
N THR A 157 -1.93 -1.52 13.66
CA THR A 157 -2.27 -1.25 15.07
C THR A 157 -1.16 -1.73 15.99
N GLN A 158 -1.16 -1.30 17.26
CA GLN A 158 -0.23 -1.76 18.28
C GLN A 158 -0.25 -3.28 18.44
N ARG A 159 -1.46 -3.91 18.43
CA ARG A 159 -1.59 -5.37 18.45
C ARG A 159 -0.86 -6.03 17.29
N GLN A 160 -1.00 -5.50 16.08
CA GLN A 160 -0.37 -6.07 14.89
C GLN A 160 1.15 -5.90 14.94
N LEU A 161 1.63 -4.72 15.33
CA LEU A 161 3.07 -4.44 15.43
C LEU A 161 3.74 -5.31 16.50
N ALA A 162 3.07 -5.59 17.63
CA ALA A 162 3.58 -6.47 18.68
C ALA A 162 3.85 -7.92 18.21
N HIS A 163 3.20 -8.35 17.12
CA HIS A 163 3.32 -9.70 16.58
C HIS A 163 3.92 -9.72 15.17
N LEU A 164 4.64 -8.66 14.76
CA LEU A 164 5.16 -8.50 13.41
C LEU A 164 6.68 -8.42 13.38
N LEU A 165 7.30 -9.22 12.50
CA LEU A 165 8.72 -9.15 12.18
C LEU A 165 8.91 -8.74 10.71
N LEU A 166 9.78 -7.76 10.46
CA LEU A 166 10.14 -7.25 9.15
C LEU A 166 11.66 -7.36 8.91
N PRO A 167 12.19 -8.59 8.77
CA PRO A 167 13.63 -8.84 8.84
C PRO A 167 14.43 -8.27 7.66
N VAL A 168 13.79 -7.86 6.57
CA VAL A 168 14.48 -7.26 5.42
C VAL A 168 14.59 -5.72 5.53
N GLY A 169 13.92 -5.12 6.50
CA GLY A 169 13.82 -3.67 6.63
C GLY A 169 15.13 -2.93 6.87
N ASP A 170 16.14 -3.62 7.41
CA ASP A 170 17.49 -3.06 7.69
C ASP A 170 18.48 -3.23 6.53
N TYR A 171 18.07 -3.85 5.44
CA TYR A 171 18.94 -4.18 4.32
C TYR A 171 18.53 -3.47 3.03
N ASP A 172 19.50 -3.27 2.15
CA ASP A 172 19.25 -2.91 0.76
C ASP A 172 18.94 -4.14 -0.11
N LYS A 173 18.43 -3.92 -1.31
CA LYS A 173 18.03 -4.99 -2.21
C LYS A 173 19.20 -5.89 -2.65
N PRO A 174 20.41 -5.36 -2.97
CA PRO A 174 21.58 -6.19 -3.24
C PRO A 174 21.90 -7.14 -2.09
N ALA A 175 21.95 -6.63 -0.85
CA ALA A 175 22.24 -7.45 0.33
C ALA A 175 21.19 -8.55 0.55
N ILE A 176 19.92 -8.27 0.29
CA ILE A 176 18.85 -9.27 0.39
C ILE A 176 19.03 -10.36 -0.67
N ARG A 177 19.39 -10.03 -1.91
CA ARG A 177 19.69 -11.03 -2.95
C ARG A 177 20.92 -11.89 -2.57
N ASP A 178 21.95 -11.29 -2.00
CA ASP A 178 23.14 -12.03 -1.54
C ASP A 178 22.80 -12.99 -0.39
N LYS A 179 21.97 -12.55 0.56
CA LYS A 179 21.47 -13.43 1.64
C LYS A 179 20.62 -14.59 1.10
N ALA A 180 19.79 -14.35 0.10
CA ALA A 180 19.03 -15.40 -0.57
C ALA A 180 19.95 -16.42 -1.26
N ARG A 181 21.00 -15.96 -2.00
CA ARG A 181 22.00 -16.84 -2.62
C ARG A 181 22.80 -17.64 -1.58
N GLN A 182 23.24 -17.01 -0.49
CA GLN A 182 23.95 -17.68 0.61
C GLN A 182 23.10 -18.76 1.27
N ALA A 183 21.77 -18.57 1.34
CA ALA A 183 20.82 -19.57 1.81
C ALA A 183 20.50 -20.65 0.75
N GLY A 184 21.06 -20.56 -0.45
CA GLY A 184 20.85 -21.49 -1.56
C GLY A 184 19.44 -21.41 -2.15
N LEU A 185 18.79 -20.24 -2.14
CA LEU A 185 17.44 -20.04 -2.65
C LEU A 185 17.46 -19.79 -4.16
N ASP A 186 16.72 -20.58 -4.91
CA ASP A 186 16.73 -20.57 -6.39
C ASP A 186 16.07 -19.29 -6.96
N ASN A 187 15.19 -18.63 -6.20
CA ASN A 187 14.51 -17.39 -6.57
C ASN A 187 15.29 -16.11 -6.24
N ALA A 188 16.58 -16.20 -5.89
CA ALA A 188 17.41 -15.04 -5.51
C ALA A 188 17.50 -13.96 -6.60
N ASP A 189 17.43 -14.35 -7.88
CA ASP A 189 17.52 -13.44 -9.04
C ASP A 189 16.17 -13.08 -9.65
N LYS A 190 15.06 -13.54 -9.06
CA LYS A 190 13.70 -13.22 -9.50
C LYS A 190 13.45 -11.70 -9.46
N GLY A 191 12.78 -11.17 -10.49
CA GLY A 191 12.41 -9.75 -10.59
C GLY A 191 11.39 -9.34 -9.53
N ASP A 192 11.34 -8.03 -9.26
CA ASP A 192 10.34 -7.48 -8.33
C ASP A 192 8.96 -7.39 -8.99
N SER A 193 7.90 -7.64 -8.23
CA SER A 193 6.54 -7.32 -8.66
C SER A 193 6.34 -5.81 -8.58
N GLN A 194 5.99 -5.16 -9.71
CA GLN A 194 5.93 -3.69 -9.79
C GLN A 194 4.52 -3.11 -9.87
N ASP A 195 3.50 -3.92 -10.18
CA ASP A 195 2.14 -3.48 -10.44
C ASP A 195 1.11 -4.03 -9.43
N ILE A 196 -0.14 -3.56 -9.57
CA ILE A 196 -1.28 -4.12 -8.83
C ILE A 196 -1.40 -5.59 -9.17
N CYS A 197 -1.28 -6.46 -8.18
CA CYS A 197 -1.13 -7.91 -8.38
C CYS A 197 -2.30 -8.58 -9.13
N PHE A 198 -3.51 -8.03 -9.03
CA PHE A 198 -4.70 -8.52 -9.74
C PHE A 198 -4.99 -7.78 -11.07
N VAL A 199 -4.07 -6.90 -11.50
CA VAL A 199 -4.06 -6.21 -12.80
C VAL A 199 -2.71 -6.46 -13.47
N PRO A 200 -2.43 -7.70 -13.88
CA PRO A 200 -1.08 -8.11 -14.28
C PRO A 200 -0.58 -7.46 -15.58
N ASP A 201 -1.51 -7.00 -16.42
CA ASP A 201 -1.24 -6.29 -17.68
C ASP A 201 -1.05 -4.77 -17.49
N GLY A 202 -1.27 -4.25 -16.27
CA GLY A 202 -1.27 -2.81 -15.97
C GLY A 202 -2.51 -2.08 -16.50
N ASP A 203 -3.42 -2.78 -17.21
CA ASP A 203 -4.68 -2.21 -17.73
C ASP A 203 -5.79 -2.24 -16.66
N TYR A 204 -5.68 -1.33 -15.68
CA TYR A 204 -6.70 -1.22 -14.64
C TYR A 204 -8.07 -0.80 -15.22
N VAL A 205 -8.10 -0.07 -16.34
CA VAL A 205 -9.37 0.33 -17.00
C VAL A 205 -10.05 -0.88 -17.59
N GLY A 206 -9.30 -1.75 -18.28
CA GLY A 206 -9.79 -3.04 -18.76
C GLY A 206 -10.28 -3.94 -17.64
N PHE A 207 -9.57 -3.97 -16.51
CA PHE A 207 -10.01 -4.67 -15.30
C PHE A 207 -11.36 -4.14 -14.80
N LEU A 208 -11.51 -2.82 -14.60
CA LEU A 208 -12.77 -2.20 -14.16
C LEU A 208 -13.94 -2.53 -15.08
N ARG A 209 -13.68 -2.57 -16.40
CA ARG A 209 -14.70 -2.96 -17.39
C ARG A 209 -15.09 -4.44 -17.25
N ARG A 210 -14.13 -5.34 -17.08
CA ARG A 210 -14.41 -6.78 -16.83
C ARG A 210 -15.21 -7.00 -15.54
N GLU A 211 -15.00 -6.13 -14.55
CA GLU A 211 -15.76 -6.12 -13.28
C GLU A 211 -17.14 -5.47 -13.39
N GLY A 212 -17.55 -5.07 -14.58
CA GLY A 212 -18.89 -4.52 -14.85
C GLY A 212 -19.05 -3.04 -14.47
N LEU A 213 -17.95 -2.32 -14.16
CA LEU A 213 -18.05 -0.88 -13.91
C LEU A 213 -18.37 -0.14 -15.22
N PRO A 214 -19.50 0.60 -15.30
CA PRO A 214 -19.85 1.35 -16.49
C PRO A 214 -18.85 2.51 -16.72
N LEU A 215 -18.29 2.59 -17.90
CA LEU A 215 -17.44 3.69 -18.33
C LEU A 215 -18.27 4.65 -19.16
N THR A 216 -19.02 5.55 -18.50
CA THR A 216 -19.89 6.50 -19.17
C THR A 216 -19.09 7.68 -19.71
N PRO A 217 -19.04 7.90 -21.05
CA PRO A 217 -18.41 9.08 -21.60
C PRO A 217 -19.08 10.37 -21.14
N GLY A 218 -18.27 11.40 -20.90
CA GLY A 218 -18.71 12.73 -20.49
C GLY A 218 -17.81 13.81 -21.07
N ASP A 219 -17.87 15.02 -20.51
CA ASP A 219 -17.18 16.17 -21.05
C ASP A 219 -15.95 16.55 -20.23
N PHE A 220 -14.86 16.87 -20.94
CA PHE A 220 -13.80 17.69 -20.39
C PHE A 220 -14.22 19.13 -20.43
N VAL A 221 -14.12 19.82 -19.29
CA VAL A 221 -14.51 21.24 -19.17
C VAL A 221 -13.36 22.08 -18.59
N ASP A 222 -13.33 23.37 -18.93
CA ASP A 222 -12.50 24.35 -18.25
C ASP A 222 -13.27 24.99 -17.07
N ARG A 223 -12.63 25.96 -16.36
CA ARG A 223 -13.23 26.64 -15.20
C ARG A 223 -14.47 27.47 -15.55
N ASP A 224 -14.58 27.90 -16.80
CA ASP A 224 -15.72 28.67 -17.30
C ASP A 224 -16.87 27.77 -17.76
N GLY A 225 -16.71 26.43 -17.62
CA GLY A 225 -17.69 25.45 -18.06
C GLY A 225 -17.66 25.18 -19.58
N ARG A 226 -16.68 25.72 -20.31
CA ARG A 226 -16.54 25.46 -21.75
C ARG A 226 -16.10 24.02 -21.96
N VAL A 227 -16.76 23.31 -22.85
CA VAL A 227 -16.40 21.95 -23.24
C VAL A 227 -15.14 21.97 -24.13
N LEU A 228 -14.11 21.24 -23.69
CA LEU A 228 -12.82 21.10 -24.36
C LEU A 228 -12.71 19.79 -25.17
N GLY A 229 -13.58 18.84 -24.92
CA GLY A 229 -13.58 17.52 -25.53
C GLY A 229 -14.39 16.51 -24.76
N ARG A 230 -14.29 15.23 -25.15
CA ARG A 230 -15.03 14.16 -24.47
C ARG A 230 -14.09 13.14 -23.84
N HIS A 231 -14.36 12.74 -22.60
CA HIS A 231 -13.65 11.68 -21.90
C HIS A 231 -14.35 10.32 -22.06
N LYS A 232 -13.59 9.24 -21.79
CA LYS A 232 -14.05 7.84 -21.93
C LYS A 232 -14.73 7.26 -20.70
N GLY A 233 -14.93 8.09 -19.65
CA GLY A 233 -15.43 7.72 -18.34
C GLY A 233 -14.49 8.22 -17.23
N LEU A 234 -15.06 8.70 -16.11
CA LEU A 234 -14.31 9.25 -14.96
C LEU A 234 -13.22 8.29 -14.44
N PRO A 235 -13.46 6.95 -14.37
CA PRO A 235 -12.45 6.00 -13.88
C PRO A 235 -11.17 5.96 -14.72
N CYS A 236 -11.22 6.35 -15.99
CA CYS A 236 -10.07 6.32 -16.89
C CYS A 236 -9.01 7.41 -16.61
N TYR A 237 -9.27 8.32 -15.66
CA TYR A 237 -8.45 9.50 -15.42
C TYR A 237 -8.12 9.69 -13.95
N THR A 238 -6.95 10.29 -13.69
CA THR A 238 -6.47 10.59 -12.34
C THR A 238 -6.00 12.05 -12.26
N ALA A 239 -6.18 12.70 -11.11
CA ALA A 239 -5.70 14.06 -10.89
C ALA A 239 -4.19 14.19 -11.17
N GLY A 240 -3.81 15.24 -11.92
CA GLY A 240 -2.45 15.48 -12.40
C GLY A 240 -2.11 14.78 -13.73
N GLN A 241 -3.01 13.97 -14.31
CA GLN A 241 -2.80 13.34 -15.61
C GLN A 241 -2.77 14.37 -16.71
N ARG A 242 -1.75 14.29 -17.60
CA ARG A 242 -1.59 15.13 -18.79
C ARG A 242 -1.76 14.33 -20.09
N LYS A 243 -1.18 13.11 -20.13
CA LYS A 243 -1.18 12.28 -21.34
C LYS A 243 -2.50 11.55 -21.52
N GLY A 244 -2.89 11.31 -22.78
CA GLY A 244 -4.06 10.50 -23.11
C GLY A 244 -5.41 11.21 -22.94
N LEU A 245 -5.44 12.55 -22.81
CA LEU A 245 -6.69 13.31 -22.69
C LEU A 245 -7.41 13.45 -24.04
N GLY A 246 -6.67 13.54 -25.15
CA GLY A 246 -7.26 13.66 -26.50
C GLY A 246 -7.95 15.00 -26.76
N VAL A 247 -7.55 16.07 -26.03
CA VAL A 247 -8.09 17.43 -26.22
C VAL A 247 -7.09 18.32 -26.95
N ALA A 248 -7.57 19.21 -27.80
CA ALA A 248 -6.79 20.22 -28.53
C ALA A 248 -6.93 21.57 -27.83
N ALA A 249 -6.28 21.75 -26.67
CA ALA A 249 -6.39 22.98 -25.87
C ALA A 249 -5.38 24.07 -26.24
N GLY A 250 -4.52 23.86 -27.26
CA GLY A 250 -3.47 24.81 -27.65
C GLY A 250 -2.32 24.97 -26.65
N LYS A 251 -2.46 24.41 -25.44
CA LYS A 251 -1.47 24.42 -24.36
C LYS A 251 -1.51 23.09 -23.59
N HIS A 252 -0.53 22.85 -22.71
CA HIS A 252 -0.58 21.70 -21.82
C HIS A 252 -1.69 21.89 -20.80
N VAL A 253 -2.59 20.89 -20.70
CA VAL A 253 -3.65 20.83 -19.72
C VAL A 253 -3.57 19.55 -18.90
N TYR A 254 -4.07 19.61 -17.67
CA TYR A 254 -4.02 18.53 -16.67
C TYR A 254 -5.41 18.28 -16.10
N VAL A 255 -5.66 17.07 -15.70
CA VAL A 255 -6.85 16.72 -14.91
C VAL A 255 -6.72 17.38 -13.52
N LEU A 256 -7.60 18.32 -13.21
CA LEU A 256 -7.65 18.97 -11.89
C LEU A 256 -8.56 18.19 -10.95
N SER A 257 -9.80 17.93 -11.37
CA SER A 257 -10.80 17.23 -10.56
C SER A 257 -11.81 16.48 -11.45
N LYS A 258 -12.54 15.59 -10.80
CA LYS A 258 -13.63 14.80 -11.41
C LYS A 258 -14.94 15.14 -10.70
N ASN A 259 -16.01 15.41 -11.42
CA ASN A 259 -17.36 15.60 -10.89
C ASN A 259 -18.25 14.43 -11.30
N GLY A 260 -18.58 13.57 -10.33
CA GLY A 260 -19.43 12.40 -10.57
C GLY A 260 -20.90 12.73 -10.81
N VAL A 261 -21.39 13.90 -10.34
CA VAL A 261 -22.79 14.32 -10.49
C VAL A 261 -23.06 14.69 -11.95
N ASP A 262 -22.21 15.55 -12.52
CA ASP A 262 -22.36 16.07 -13.88
C ASP A 262 -21.60 15.22 -14.91
N ASN A 263 -20.90 14.16 -14.47
CA ASN A 263 -20.02 13.35 -15.31
C ASN A 263 -19.02 14.18 -16.12
N THR A 264 -18.34 15.14 -15.46
CA THR A 264 -17.36 16.02 -16.08
C THR A 264 -15.98 15.88 -15.44
N ILE A 265 -14.95 16.20 -16.23
CA ILE A 265 -13.57 16.31 -15.77
C ILE A 265 -13.09 17.73 -16.01
N LEU A 266 -12.73 18.42 -14.93
CA LEU A 266 -12.14 19.75 -14.98
C LEU A 266 -10.67 19.65 -15.42
N LEU A 267 -10.34 20.36 -16.49
CA LEU A 267 -8.98 20.54 -16.96
C LEU A 267 -8.48 21.95 -16.66
N GLY A 268 -7.19 22.06 -16.39
CA GLY A 268 -6.55 23.36 -16.18
C GLY A 268 -5.04 23.30 -16.28
N ASP A 269 -4.37 24.37 -15.86
CA ASP A 269 -2.93 24.52 -15.93
C ASP A 269 -2.21 23.80 -14.78
N ASP A 270 -0.90 23.56 -14.92
CA ASP A 270 -0.09 22.89 -13.90
C ASP A 270 -0.12 23.63 -12.54
N ALA A 271 -0.12 24.97 -12.56
CA ALA A 271 -0.19 25.78 -11.35
C ALA A 271 -1.45 25.52 -10.52
N GLU A 272 -2.54 25.11 -11.16
CA GLU A 272 -3.84 24.84 -10.51
C GLU A 272 -3.91 23.47 -9.83
N LEU A 273 -2.87 22.62 -10.02
CA LEU A 273 -2.75 21.33 -9.34
C LEU A 273 -2.27 21.44 -7.89
N TYR A 274 -1.79 22.60 -7.48
CA TYR A 274 -1.20 22.78 -6.17
C TYR A 274 -2.24 23.17 -5.12
N ALA A 275 -2.22 22.49 -3.98
CA ALA A 275 -3.06 22.76 -2.83
C ALA A 275 -2.23 22.81 -1.55
N SER A 276 -2.61 23.73 -0.65
CA SER A 276 -1.89 23.97 0.62
C SER A 276 -2.37 23.07 1.74
N SER A 277 -3.57 22.49 1.63
CA SER A 277 -4.11 21.61 2.65
C SER A 277 -4.95 20.47 2.06
N LEU A 278 -5.24 19.49 2.90
CA LEU A 278 -6.16 18.41 2.58
C LEU A 278 -6.97 18.00 3.81
N LEU A 279 -8.10 17.36 3.56
CA LEU A 279 -8.85 16.60 4.56
C LEU A 279 -8.74 15.10 4.29
N ALA A 280 -8.63 14.32 5.36
CA ALA A 280 -8.58 12.87 5.30
C ALA A 280 -9.53 12.25 6.34
N SER A 281 -10.05 11.08 5.98
CA SER A 281 -10.91 10.22 6.81
C SER A 281 -10.21 8.90 7.12
N HIS A 282 -10.89 8.01 7.87
CA HIS A 282 -10.38 6.68 8.22
C HIS A 282 -8.95 6.75 8.79
N VAL A 283 -8.75 7.69 9.72
CA VAL A 283 -7.44 7.99 10.30
C VAL A 283 -7.01 6.86 11.23
N ASN A 284 -5.77 6.43 11.07
CA ASN A 284 -5.09 5.55 12.01
C ASN A 284 -3.85 6.25 12.57
N TRP A 285 -3.71 6.27 13.89
CA TRP A 285 -2.50 6.66 14.59
C TRP A 285 -1.79 5.40 15.06
N ILE A 286 -0.52 5.24 14.67
CA ILE A 286 0.29 4.04 15.02
C ILE A 286 0.36 3.86 16.54
N SER A 287 0.41 4.95 17.29
CA SER A 287 0.40 4.92 18.79
C SER A 287 -0.88 4.33 19.38
N GLY A 288 -1.95 4.21 18.59
CA GLY A 288 -3.30 3.82 19.05
C GLY A 288 -4.07 4.97 19.70
N GLU A 289 -3.50 6.16 19.81
CA GLU A 289 -4.12 7.33 20.45
C GLU A 289 -4.09 8.53 19.51
N THR A 290 -5.22 9.23 19.42
CA THR A 290 -5.29 10.49 18.68
C THR A 290 -4.59 11.59 19.47
N PRO A 291 -3.62 12.32 18.88
CA PRO A 291 -2.98 13.43 19.56
C PRO A 291 -4.00 14.54 19.94
N ALA A 292 -3.87 15.07 21.16
CA ALA A 292 -4.74 16.14 21.64
C ALA A 292 -4.39 17.51 21.05
N GLN A 293 -3.21 17.67 20.47
CA GLN A 293 -2.69 18.90 19.88
C GLN A 293 -2.26 18.68 18.44
N PRO A 294 -2.20 19.73 17.61
CA PRO A 294 -1.62 19.65 16.28
C PRO A 294 -0.18 19.10 16.32
N VAL A 295 0.16 18.26 15.34
CA VAL A 295 1.45 17.57 15.27
C VAL A 295 2.26 18.17 14.13
N ARG A 296 3.46 18.68 14.44
CA ARG A 296 4.44 19.06 13.42
C ARG A 296 5.12 17.82 12.88
N CYS A 297 5.08 17.61 11.55
CA CYS A 297 5.56 16.39 10.91
C CYS A 297 5.86 16.64 9.42
N ALA A 298 6.14 15.56 8.70
CA ALA A 298 6.15 15.55 7.24
C ALA A 298 5.10 14.58 6.71
N ALA A 299 4.56 14.79 5.51
CA ALA A 299 3.55 13.94 4.93
C ALA A 299 3.83 13.56 3.48
N LYS A 300 3.48 12.31 3.11
CA LYS A 300 3.38 11.84 1.73
C LYS A 300 1.91 11.73 1.35
N THR A 301 1.54 12.22 0.17
CA THR A 301 0.18 12.07 -0.38
C THR A 301 0.10 11.03 -1.50
N ARG A 302 1.24 10.41 -1.84
CA ARG A 302 1.38 9.27 -2.79
C ARG A 302 2.57 8.41 -2.40
N TYR A 303 2.54 7.14 -2.77
CA TYR A 303 3.62 6.19 -2.49
C TYR A 303 5.00 6.67 -2.98
N SER A 304 5.08 7.13 -4.23
CA SER A 304 6.34 7.53 -4.88
C SER A 304 6.78 8.97 -4.59
N GLN A 305 6.00 9.74 -3.80
CA GLN A 305 6.31 11.14 -3.49
C GLN A 305 7.36 11.22 -2.37
N THR A 306 8.20 12.25 -2.41
CA THR A 306 8.99 12.67 -1.25
C THR A 306 8.06 13.36 -0.25
N GLU A 307 8.28 13.14 1.03
CA GLU A 307 7.51 13.79 2.10
C GLU A 307 7.75 15.30 2.12
N ALA A 308 6.69 16.04 2.43
CA ALA A 308 6.71 17.50 2.56
C ALA A 308 6.40 17.91 4.00
N PRO A 309 7.12 18.92 4.54
CA PRO A 309 6.84 19.47 5.87
C PRO A 309 5.41 19.99 5.99
N CYS A 310 4.75 19.66 7.11
CA CYS A 310 3.36 20.04 7.36
C CYS A 310 3.02 20.09 8.85
N THR A 311 1.83 20.56 9.15
CA THR A 311 1.19 20.38 10.44
C THR A 311 -0.09 19.58 10.27
N ALA A 312 -0.23 18.52 11.04
CA ALA A 312 -1.39 17.62 11.07
C ALA A 312 -2.32 18.04 12.23
N TYR A 313 -3.58 18.29 11.94
CA TYR A 313 -4.61 18.71 12.88
C TYR A 313 -5.64 17.58 13.01
N PRO A 314 -5.63 16.82 14.12
CA PRO A 314 -6.71 15.90 14.42
C PRO A 314 -8.04 16.65 14.55
N LEU A 315 -9.11 16.12 13.94
CA LEU A 315 -10.44 16.74 13.96
C LEU A 315 -11.36 16.03 14.98
N PRO A 316 -12.34 16.74 15.56
CA PRO A 316 -13.26 16.16 16.56
C PRO A 316 -14.11 14.99 16.06
N ASP A 317 -14.35 14.92 14.76
CA ASP A 317 -15.09 13.84 14.09
C ASP A 317 -14.24 12.59 13.77
N GLY A 318 -12.98 12.56 14.23
CA GLY A 318 -12.03 11.51 13.93
C GLY A 318 -11.33 11.66 12.57
N GLY A 319 -11.57 12.76 11.87
CA GLY A 319 -10.86 13.14 10.65
C GLY A 319 -9.49 13.74 10.91
N LEU A 320 -8.82 14.11 9.83
CA LEU A 320 -7.50 14.73 9.85
C LEU A 320 -7.43 15.85 8.81
N ARG A 321 -7.01 17.04 9.23
CA ARG A 321 -6.59 18.10 8.32
C ARG A 321 -5.07 18.19 8.31
N VAL A 322 -4.47 18.21 7.11
CA VAL A 322 -3.03 18.40 6.94
C VAL A 322 -2.80 19.71 6.20
N VAL A 323 -2.00 20.61 6.78
CA VAL A 323 -1.61 21.89 6.19
C VAL A 323 -0.12 21.84 5.89
N PHE A 324 0.23 21.97 4.62
CA PHE A 324 1.61 21.93 4.14
C PHE A 324 2.26 23.31 4.20
N ASP A 325 3.56 23.37 4.47
CA ASP A 325 4.34 24.60 4.42
C ASP A 325 4.47 25.15 3.00
N GLN A 326 4.49 24.25 2.02
CA GLN A 326 4.51 24.57 0.60
C GLN A 326 3.41 23.77 -0.11
N PRO A 327 2.66 24.39 -1.04
CA PRO A 327 1.60 23.69 -1.76
C PRO A 327 2.09 22.40 -2.41
N GLN A 328 1.29 21.34 -2.33
CA GLN A 328 1.59 20.02 -2.87
C GLN A 328 0.81 19.77 -4.16
N ARG A 329 1.52 19.18 -5.14
CA ARG A 329 0.97 18.94 -6.47
C ARG A 329 0.04 17.73 -6.50
N ALA A 330 -1.13 17.91 -7.08
CA ALA A 330 -2.07 16.84 -7.47
C ALA A 330 -2.43 15.91 -6.30
N ILE A 331 -2.80 16.49 -5.16
CA ILE A 331 -3.38 15.74 -4.04
C ILE A 331 -4.64 15.04 -4.53
N THR A 332 -4.71 13.71 -4.40
CA THR A 332 -5.72 12.89 -5.09
C THR A 332 -6.64 12.20 -4.09
N PRO A 333 -7.97 12.43 -4.15
CA PRO A 333 -8.94 11.70 -3.35
C PRO A 333 -8.87 10.19 -3.55
N GLY A 334 -8.94 9.42 -2.46
CA GLY A 334 -8.79 7.97 -2.44
C GLY A 334 -7.37 7.48 -2.22
N GLN A 335 -6.34 8.31 -2.44
CA GLN A 335 -4.98 8.00 -2.00
C GLN A 335 -4.86 8.18 -0.48
N ALA A 336 -3.78 7.64 0.11
CA ALA A 336 -3.49 7.89 1.51
C ALA A 336 -2.65 9.16 1.69
N VAL A 337 -2.87 9.86 2.81
CA VAL A 337 -1.87 10.73 3.41
C VAL A 337 -1.20 9.97 4.55
N VAL A 338 0.14 9.89 4.54
CA VAL A 338 0.90 9.20 5.59
C VAL A 338 1.87 10.17 6.24
N LEU A 339 1.82 10.23 7.57
CA LEU A 339 2.55 11.19 8.40
C LEU A 339 3.82 10.56 8.95
N TYR A 340 4.90 11.34 8.96
CA TYR A 340 6.22 10.91 9.39
C TYR A 340 6.87 11.94 10.33
N ASP A 341 7.54 11.45 11.36
CA ASP A 341 8.52 12.19 12.14
C ASP A 341 9.89 11.53 11.97
N GLY A 342 10.73 12.13 11.15
CA GLY A 342 11.96 11.49 10.70
C GLY A 342 11.68 10.12 10.05
N ASP A 343 12.16 9.05 10.67
CA ASP A 343 11.94 7.67 10.21
C ASP A 343 10.63 7.05 10.72
N VAL A 344 10.05 7.63 11.78
CA VAL A 344 8.88 7.07 12.44
C VAL A 344 7.62 7.41 11.65
N VAL A 345 6.80 6.40 11.36
CA VAL A 345 5.44 6.58 10.84
C VAL A 345 4.52 6.92 12.00
N LEU A 346 3.93 8.11 11.98
CA LEU A 346 2.99 8.53 13.00
C LEU A 346 1.58 7.97 12.78
N GLY A 347 1.21 7.80 11.51
CA GLY A 347 -0.11 7.36 11.09
C GLY A 347 -0.49 7.90 9.73
N GLY A 348 -1.79 8.02 9.49
CA GLY A 348 -2.30 8.56 8.23
C GLY A 348 -3.79 8.37 8.06
N GLY A 349 -4.32 8.73 6.90
CA GLY A 349 -5.73 8.59 6.56
C GLY A 349 -5.97 8.54 5.06
N THR A 350 -7.20 8.30 4.65
CA THR A 350 -7.62 8.35 3.24
C THR A 350 -7.97 9.78 2.85
N ILE A 351 -7.36 10.32 1.82
CA ILE A 351 -7.58 11.69 1.32
C ILE A 351 -9.01 11.79 0.78
N GLU A 352 -9.78 12.75 1.28
CA GLU A 352 -11.14 13.05 0.83
C GLU A 352 -11.14 14.20 -0.18
N LYS A 353 -10.44 15.27 0.11
CA LYS A 353 -10.31 16.44 -0.77
C LYS A 353 -9.04 17.24 -0.48
N SER A 354 -8.62 18.04 -1.43
CA SER A 354 -7.60 19.07 -1.29
C SER A 354 -8.23 20.47 -1.17
N GLU A 355 -7.55 21.39 -0.48
CA GLU A 355 -8.00 22.78 -0.26
C GLU A 355 -6.88 23.77 -0.51
#